data_ae1493ea84ae11bdead9ea6477ed0b26
#
_entry.id   ae1493ea84ae11bdead9ea6477ed0b26
#
_cell.length_a   1.000
_cell.length_b   1.000
_cell.length_c   1.000
_cell.angle_alpha   90.00
_cell.angle_beta   90.00
_cell.angle_gamma   90.00
#
_symmetry.space_group_name_H-M   'P 1'
#
loop_
_entity.id
_entity.type
_entity.pdbx_description
1 polymer ?
#
loop_
_entity_poly.entity_id
_entity_poly.type
_entity_poly.pdbx_seq_one_letter_code
_entity_poly.pdbx_strand_id
1 'polypeptide(L)'
;SAASDVYKRQPMNFKHTGLFPEQAVNWDFAMDKIRHAGRPIRVLNLFAYTGGATVACARAGASVCHVDAAKGMVAWGKENARLSGLGEAPIRWIVDDCAKFVEREIRRGKTYDAIIMDPPSYGRGPGGEVWKLEDNLYPFLELCSRVLSDKPLFVVLNSYLSLIHISEP
;
A
#
# COMPACT_ATOMS: atom_id res chain seq x y z
N SER A 1 3.57 -4.38 -19.26
CA SER A 1 2.62 -4.93 -18.30
C SER A 1 1.66 -3.85 -17.82
N ALA A 2 0.58 -4.27 -17.14
CA ALA A 2 -0.40 -3.33 -16.60
C ALA A 2 0.24 -2.39 -15.57
N ALA A 3 1.14 -2.88 -14.74
CA ALA A 3 1.88 -2.05 -13.78
C ALA A 3 2.80 -1.07 -14.50
N SER A 4 3.46 -1.52 -15.57
CA SER A 4 4.30 -0.65 -16.39
C SER A 4 3.49 0.45 -17.05
N ASP A 5 2.25 0.15 -17.48
CA ASP A 5 1.37 1.13 -18.06
C ASP A 5 0.93 2.17 -17.04
N VAL A 6 0.63 1.75 -15.81
CA VAL A 6 0.36 2.67 -14.72
C VAL A 6 1.55 3.59 -14.49
N TYR A 7 2.74 3.03 -14.43
CA TYR A 7 3.97 3.79 -14.26
C TYR A 7 4.17 4.81 -15.39
N LYS A 8 3.95 4.40 -16.63
CA LYS A 8 4.10 5.26 -17.79
C LYS A 8 3.10 6.43 -17.81
N ARG A 9 1.92 6.20 -17.25
CA ARG A 9 0.88 7.23 -17.17
C ARG A 9 1.06 8.17 -15.99
N GLN A 10 2.01 7.87 -15.10
CA GLN A 10 2.39 8.70 -13.96
C GLN A 10 3.70 9.39 -14.33
N PRO A 11 3.66 10.41 -15.19
CA PRO A 11 4.89 10.89 -15.79
C PRO A 11 5.83 11.43 -14.72
N MET A 12 6.64 12.17 -15.02
CA MET A 12 7.64 12.97 -14.29
C MET A 12 7.69 12.82 -12.77
N ASN A 13 6.53 12.85 -12.10
CA ASN A 13 6.47 12.86 -10.64
C ASN A 13 7.01 11.59 -10.02
N PHE A 14 6.70 10.44 -10.60
CA PHE A 14 7.18 9.17 -10.08
C PHE A 14 8.68 9.00 -10.27
N LYS A 15 9.27 9.56 -11.31
CA LYS A 15 10.72 9.54 -11.49
C LYS A 15 11.43 10.20 -10.31
N HIS A 16 10.87 11.28 -9.79
CA HIS A 16 11.45 12.00 -8.67
C HIS A 16 11.14 11.36 -7.32
N THR A 17 10.23 10.39 -7.29
CA THR A 17 9.78 9.76 -6.05
C THR A 17 10.35 8.37 -5.85
N GLY A 18 11.27 7.93 -6.72
CA GLY A 18 12.02 6.69 -6.50
C GLY A 18 11.25 5.42 -6.81
N LEU A 19 10.44 5.43 -7.87
CA LEU A 19 9.83 4.20 -8.36
C LEU A 19 10.86 3.42 -9.17
N PHE A 20 11.06 2.17 -8.79
CA PHE A 20 12.06 1.30 -9.37
C PHE A 20 11.40 0.10 -10.08
N PRO A 21 12.10 -0.55 -11.03
CA PRO A 21 11.53 -1.68 -11.77
C PRO A 21 11.03 -2.83 -10.88
N GLU A 22 11.66 -3.09 -9.75
CA GLU A 22 11.23 -4.14 -8.81
C GLU A 22 9.82 -3.86 -8.27
N GLN A 23 9.46 -2.59 -8.10
CA GLN A 23 8.10 -2.24 -7.67
C GLN A 23 7.07 -2.54 -8.75
N ALA A 24 7.44 -2.37 -10.01
CA ALA A 24 6.55 -2.72 -11.12
C ALA A 24 6.26 -4.22 -11.14
N VAL A 25 7.24 -5.06 -10.84
CA VAL A 25 7.04 -6.51 -10.72
C VAL A 25 6.04 -6.84 -9.61
N ASN A 26 6.17 -6.19 -8.45
CA ASN A 26 5.23 -6.39 -7.34
C ASN A 26 3.83 -5.92 -7.69
N TRP A 27 3.70 -4.85 -8.44
CA TRP A 27 2.39 -4.35 -8.86
C TRP A 27 1.72 -5.31 -9.83
N ASP A 28 2.48 -5.90 -10.76
CA ASP A 28 1.95 -6.91 -11.67
C ASP A 28 1.42 -8.12 -10.89
N PHE A 29 2.17 -8.58 -9.89
CA PHE A 29 1.74 -9.67 -9.02
C PHE A 29 0.42 -9.31 -8.32
N ALA A 30 0.36 -8.14 -7.69
CA ALA A 30 -0.83 -7.69 -6.96
C ALA A 30 -2.04 -7.56 -7.87
N MET A 31 -1.87 -6.92 -9.03
CA MET A 31 -2.96 -6.74 -9.99
C MET A 31 -3.49 -8.07 -10.50
N ASP A 32 -2.60 -9.00 -10.80
CA ASP A 32 -2.97 -10.32 -11.27
C ASP A 32 -3.80 -11.07 -10.23
N LYS A 33 -3.33 -11.09 -8.98
CA LYS A 33 -4.05 -11.73 -7.88
C LYS A 33 -5.43 -11.12 -7.66
N ILE A 34 -5.54 -9.79 -7.71
CA ILE A 34 -6.81 -9.10 -7.55
C ILE A 34 -7.78 -9.47 -8.67
N ARG A 35 -7.31 -9.43 -9.92
CA ARG A 35 -8.14 -9.72 -11.09
C ARG A 35 -8.67 -11.16 -11.10
N HIS A 36 -7.89 -12.11 -10.59
CA HIS A 36 -8.24 -13.53 -10.61
C HIS A 36 -8.89 -14.01 -9.31
N ALA A 37 -9.13 -13.12 -8.35
CA ALA A 37 -9.68 -13.51 -7.06
C ALA A 37 -11.15 -13.98 -7.14
N GLY A 38 -11.89 -13.50 -8.11
CA GLY A 38 -13.31 -13.86 -8.27
C GLY A 38 -14.23 -13.26 -7.19
N ARG A 39 -13.75 -12.26 -6.45
CA ARG A 39 -14.49 -11.59 -5.39
C ARG A 39 -13.96 -10.18 -5.18
N PRO A 40 -14.74 -9.29 -4.55
CA PRO A 40 -14.23 -7.95 -4.21
C PRO A 40 -13.06 -8.06 -3.24
N ILE A 41 -12.01 -7.28 -3.48
CA ILE A 41 -10.79 -7.31 -2.69
C ILE A 41 -10.59 -5.95 -2.04
N ARG A 42 -10.28 -5.95 -0.75
CA ARG A 42 -9.92 -4.77 0.01
C ARG A 42 -8.43 -4.81 0.30
N VAL A 43 -7.71 -3.79 -0.16
CA VAL A 43 -6.26 -3.68 -0.03
C VAL A 43 -5.91 -2.59 0.98
N LEU A 44 -4.99 -2.90 1.88
CA LEU A 44 -4.39 -1.93 2.79
C LEU A 44 -2.97 -1.65 2.32
N ASN A 45 -2.71 -0.41 1.91
CA ASN A 45 -1.38 0.02 1.47
C ASN A 45 -0.78 0.92 2.54
N LEU A 46 0.22 0.41 3.24
CA LEU A 46 0.88 1.07 4.37
C LEU A 46 2.24 1.60 3.94
N PHE A 47 2.62 2.75 4.50
CA PHE A 47 3.79 3.49 4.03
C PHE A 47 3.66 3.72 2.52
N ALA A 48 2.50 4.20 2.13
CA ALA A 48 2.04 4.14 0.74
C ALA A 48 2.74 5.13 -0.19
N TYR A 49 3.44 6.10 0.35
CA TYR A 49 4.29 7.04 -0.37
C TYR A 49 3.50 7.75 -1.49
N THR A 50 3.94 7.65 -2.73
CA THR A 50 3.31 8.33 -3.85
C THR A 50 2.08 7.64 -4.42
N GLY A 51 1.75 6.46 -3.92
CA GLY A 51 0.54 5.77 -4.30
C GLY A 51 0.61 4.93 -5.57
N GLY A 52 1.80 4.57 -6.03
CA GLY A 52 1.92 3.70 -7.21
C GLY A 52 1.20 2.37 -7.04
N ALA A 53 1.40 1.72 -5.89
CA ALA A 53 0.72 0.47 -5.58
C ALA A 53 -0.80 0.69 -5.42
N THR A 54 -1.21 1.81 -4.83
CA THR A 54 -2.61 2.17 -4.70
C THR A 54 -3.29 2.29 -6.06
N VAL A 55 -2.65 3.00 -6.99
CA VAL A 55 -3.18 3.17 -8.35
C VAL A 55 -3.28 1.82 -9.05
N ALA A 56 -2.25 0.99 -8.94
CA ALA A 56 -2.25 -0.34 -9.56
C ALA A 56 -3.39 -1.21 -9.03
N CYS A 57 -3.56 -1.28 -7.71
CA CYS A 57 -4.59 -2.10 -7.09
C CYS A 57 -5.99 -1.59 -7.43
N ALA A 58 -6.21 -0.28 -7.40
CA ALA A 58 -7.49 0.31 -7.76
C ALA A 58 -7.83 0.05 -9.24
N ARG A 59 -6.84 0.13 -10.12
CA ARG A 59 -7.03 -0.17 -11.54
C ARG A 59 -7.40 -1.63 -11.77
N ALA A 60 -6.91 -2.52 -10.92
CA ALA A 60 -7.28 -3.94 -10.98
C ALA A 60 -8.66 -4.23 -10.39
N GLY A 61 -9.33 -3.23 -9.82
CA GLY A 61 -10.70 -3.35 -9.31
C GLY A 61 -10.83 -3.45 -7.78
N ALA A 62 -9.74 -3.32 -7.04
CA ALA A 62 -9.79 -3.35 -5.59
C ALA A 62 -10.27 -2.04 -4.99
N SER A 63 -10.86 -2.09 -3.80
CA SER A 63 -10.93 -0.92 -2.95
C SER A 63 -9.65 -0.84 -2.14
N VAL A 64 -9.14 0.38 -1.93
CA VAL A 64 -7.82 0.57 -1.33
C VAL A 64 -7.91 1.57 -0.18
N CYS A 65 -7.24 1.23 0.92
CA CYS A 65 -6.97 2.18 1.98
C CYS A 65 -5.49 2.56 1.90
N HIS A 66 -5.22 3.81 1.57
CA HIS A 66 -3.88 4.35 1.36
C HIS A 66 -3.47 5.13 2.60
N VAL A 67 -2.44 4.68 3.29
CA VAL A 67 -2.01 5.26 4.57
C VAL A 67 -0.55 5.68 4.49
N ASP A 68 -0.30 6.93 4.82
CA ASP A 68 1.06 7.45 4.94
C ASP A 68 1.07 8.57 5.98
N ALA A 69 2.18 8.72 6.67
CA ALA A 69 2.33 9.75 7.70
C ALA A 69 2.55 11.15 7.12
N ALA A 70 3.02 11.24 5.90
CA ALA A 70 3.36 12.51 5.26
C ALA A 70 2.17 13.06 4.49
N LYS A 71 1.58 14.14 5.00
CA LYS A 71 0.40 14.79 4.40
C LYS A 71 0.63 15.16 2.93
N GLY A 72 1.79 15.71 2.60
CA GLY A 72 2.13 16.08 1.23
C GLY A 72 2.19 14.89 0.28
N MET A 73 2.68 13.76 0.78
CA MET A 73 2.73 12.53 -0.02
C MET A 73 1.33 11.97 -0.27
N VAL A 74 0.46 12.00 0.71
CA VAL A 74 -0.92 11.55 0.55
C VAL A 74 -1.66 12.43 -0.47
N ALA A 75 -1.49 13.74 -0.38
CA ALA A 75 -2.09 14.67 -1.34
C ALA A 75 -1.56 14.42 -2.75
N TRP A 76 -0.29 14.16 -2.89
CA TRP A 76 0.34 13.86 -4.17
C TRP A 76 -0.16 12.52 -4.73
N GLY A 77 -0.27 11.51 -3.89
CA GLY A 77 -0.84 10.22 -4.29
C GLY A 77 -2.26 10.36 -4.82
N LYS A 78 -3.08 11.15 -4.14
CA LYS A 78 -4.46 11.42 -4.55
C LYS A 78 -4.50 12.11 -5.92
N GLU A 79 -3.62 13.09 -6.15
CA GLU A 79 -3.52 13.76 -7.43
C GLU A 79 -3.05 12.80 -8.54
N ASN A 80 -2.09 11.93 -8.24
CA ASN A 80 -1.64 10.91 -9.18
C ASN A 80 -2.78 9.96 -9.58
N ALA A 81 -3.60 9.57 -8.62
CA ALA A 81 -4.78 8.73 -8.91
C ALA A 81 -5.75 9.45 -9.82
N ARG A 82 -6.02 10.73 -9.55
CA ARG A 82 -6.89 11.54 -10.39
C ARG A 82 -6.36 11.63 -11.82
N LEU A 83 -5.07 11.90 -11.99
CA LEU A 83 -4.42 11.99 -13.30
C LEU A 83 -4.43 10.65 -14.04
N SER A 84 -4.52 9.54 -13.31
CA SER A 84 -4.60 8.20 -13.89
C SER A 84 -6.03 7.77 -14.23
N GLY A 85 -7.01 8.66 -14.09
CA GLY A 85 -8.41 8.36 -14.36
C GLY A 85 -9.11 7.62 -13.22
N LEU A 86 -8.55 7.65 -12.02
CA LEU A 86 -9.09 6.94 -10.86
C LEU A 86 -9.63 7.89 -9.78
N GLY A 87 -10.04 9.09 -10.16
CA GLY A 87 -10.58 10.07 -9.23
C GLY A 87 -11.84 9.60 -8.49
N GLU A 88 -12.62 8.74 -9.13
CA GLU A 88 -13.85 8.18 -8.54
C GLU A 88 -13.67 6.76 -8.01
N ALA A 89 -12.46 6.21 -8.04
CA ALA A 89 -12.20 4.87 -7.53
C ALA A 89 -12.36 4.83 -6.00
N PRO A 90 -12.73 3.66 -5.43
CA PRO A 90 -12.95 3.54 -3.99
C PRO A 90 -11.61 3.48 -3.23
N ILE A 91 -11.00 4.64 -3.06
CA ILE A 91 -9.72 4.78 -2.35
C ILE A 91 -9.94 5.72 -1.17
N ARG A 92 -9.56 5.26 0.03
CA ARG A 92 -9.51 6.10 1.23
C ARG A 92 -8.09 6.62 1.39
N TRP A 93 -7.96 7.92 1.53
CA TRP A 93 -6.67 8.60 1.65
C TRP A 93 -6.48 9.03 3.10
N ILE A 94 -5.56 8.40 3.81
CA ILE A 94 -5.36 8.56 5.25
C ILE A 94 -3.97 9.11 5.54
N VAL A 95 -3.93 10.21 6.29
CA VAL A 95 -2.69 10.77 6.83
C VAL A 95 -2.61 10.36 8.30
N ASP A 96 -1.80 9.37 8.59
CA ASP A 96 -1.65 8.87 9.96
C ASP A 96 -0.37 8.04 10.07
N ASP A 97 0.08 7.85 11.31
CA ASP A 97 1.06 6.81 11.61
C ASP A 97 0.44 5.45 11.30
N CYS A 98 1.17 4.61 10.57
CA CYS A 98 0.63 3.35 10.11
C CYS A 98 0.25 2.40 11.25
N ALA A 99 1.08 2.31 12.30
CA ALA A 99 0.77 1.45 13.44
C ALA A 99 -0.49 1.92 14.17
N LYS A 100 -0.63 3.21 14.39
CA LYS A 100 -1.84 3.79 15.02
C LYS A 100 -3.07 3.53 14.18
N PHE A 101 -2.95 3.66 12.87
CA PHE A 101 -4.06 3.38 11.96
C PHE A 101 -4.50 1.92 12.06
N VAL A 102 -3.55 0.99 12.01
CA VAL A 102 -3.87 -0.44 12.10
C VAL A 102 -4.52 -0.77 13.45
N GLU A 103 -3.98 -0.24 14.55
CA GLU A 103 -4.58 -0.43 15.88
C GLU A 103 -6.04 0.02 15.90
N ARG A 104 -6.32 1.17 15.30
CA ARG A 104 -7.69 1.69 15.21
C ARG A 104 -8.59 0.80 14.37
N GLU A 105 -8.08 0.27 13.26
CA GLU A 105 -8.85 -0.65 12.42
C GLU A 105 -9.16 -1.96 13.12
N ILE A 106 -8.23 -2.46 13.94
CA ILE A 106 -8.48 -3.64 14.78
C ILE A 106 -9.65 -3.36 15.73
N ARG A 107 -9.64 -2.22 16.43
CA ARG A 107 -10.71 -1.84 17.34
C ARG A 107 -12.05 -1.69 16.63
N ARG A 108 -12.04 -1.25 15.37
CA ARG A 108 -13.25 -1.07 14.57
C ARG A 108 -13.73 -2.36 13.91
N GLY A 109 -12.98 -3.45 14.04
CA GLY A 109 -13.31 -4.72 13.41
C GLY A 109 -13.16 -4.71 11.89
N LYS A 110 -12.38 -3.80 11.34
CA LYS A 110 -12.14 -3.74 9.89
C LYS A 110 -11.08 -4.76 9.50
N THR A 111 -11.27 -5.39 8.35
CA THR A 111 -10.34 -6.37 7.81
C THR A 111 -10.02 -6.08 6.35
N TYR A 112 -8.91 -6.62 5.91
CA TYR A 112 -8.39 -6.44 4.55
C TYR A 112 -7.96 -7.77 3.98
N ASP A 113 -8.15 -7.92 2.68
CA ASP A 113 -7.80 -9.17 1.98
C ASP A 113 -6.34 -9.17 1.55
N ALA A 114 -5.74 -8.02 1.40
CA ALA A 114 -4.35 -7.90 1.00
C ALA A 114 -3.70 -6.71 1.70
N ILE A 115 -2.41 -6.83 1.99
CA ILE A 115 -1.62 -5.76 2.58
C ILE A 115 -0.36 -5.58 1.75
N ILE A 116 -0.07 -4.34 1.41
CA ILE A 116 1.20 -3.94 0.77
C ILE A 116 1.85 -2.94 1.71
N MET A 117 3.14 -3.10 1.97
CA MET A 117 3.87 -2.16 2.80
C MET A 117 5.28 -1.95 2.29
N ASP A 118 5.73 -0.71 2.38
CA ASP A 118 7.06 -0.31 1.97
C ASP A 118 7.68 0.56 3.08
N PRO A 119 7.97 -0.05 4.25
CA PRO A 119 8.42 0.71 5.39
C PRO A 119 9.83 1.28 5.17
N PRO A 120 10.07 2.52 5.60
CA PRO A 120 11.41 3.10 5.52
C PRO A 120 12.32 2.49 6.58
N SER A 121 13.63 2.72 6.45
CA SER A 121 14.57 2.33 7.51
C SER A 121 14.37 3.18 8.75
N TYR A 122 13.98 4.45 8.57
CA TYR A 122 13.70 5.38 9.65
C TYR A 122 12.62 6.37 9.21
N GLY A 123 11.75 6.77 10.13
CA GLY A 123 10.72 7.77 9.86
C GLY A 123 10.10 8.35 11.12
N ARG A 124 9.29 9.39 10.94
CA ARG A 124 8.50 9.99 12.01
C ARG A 124 7.05 10.11 11.58
N GLY A 125 6.15 9.83 12.50
CA GLY A 125 4.72 10.01 12.27
C GLY A 125 4.29 11.46 12.53
N PRO A 126 3.06 11.80 12.17
CA PRO A 126 2.53 13.16 12.33
C PRO A 126 2.43 13.60 13.79
N GLY A 127 2.34 12.67 14.72
CA GLY A 127 2.32 12.96 16.15
C GLY A 127 3.68 12.82 16.83
N GLY A 128 4.78 12.76 16.07
CA GLY A 128 6.12 12.62 16.63
C GLY A 128 6.55 11.18 16.86
N GLU A 129 5.74 10.21 16.45
CA GLU A 129 6.09 8.79 16.56
C GLU A 129 7.37 8.51 15.79
N VAL A 130 8.23 7.66 16.36
CA VAL A 130 9.49 7.28 15.73
C VAL A 130 9.38 5.85 15.20
N TRP A 131 9.74 5.67 13.94
CA TRP A 131 9.82 4.37 13.29
C TRP A 131 11.27 4.03 13.00
N LYS A 132 11.68 2.83 13.42
CA LYS A 132 12.98 2.24 13.07
C LYS A 132 12.72 0.83 12.59
N LEU A 133 13.08 0.54 11.35
CA LEU A 133 12.79 -0.75 10.72
C LEU A 133 13.27 -1.93 11.57
N GLU A 134 14.50 -1.89 12.02
CA GLU A 134 15.13 -2.98 12.77
C GLU A 134 14.42 -3.27 14.10
N ASP A 135 13.83 -2.24 14.72
CA ASP A 135 13.17 -2.38 16.03
C ASP A 135 11.67 -2.63 15.90
N ASN A 136 11.04 -2.07 14.87
CA ASN A 136 9.59 -1.98 14.79
C ASN A 136 8.95 -2.95 13.80
N LEU A 137 9.72 -3.56 12.89
CA LEU A 137 9.13 -4.35 11.80
C LEU A 137 8.36 -5.56 12.30
N TYR A 138 8.95 -6.40 13.17
CA TYR A 138 8.28 -7.60 13.64
C TYR A 138 7.02 -7.30 14.45
N PRO A 139 7.04 -6.38 15.42
CA PRO A 139 5.80 -5.99 16.11
C PRO A 139 4.75 -5.46 15.14
N PHE A 140 5.16 -4.71 14.12
CA PHE A 140 4.25 -4.16 13.13
C PHE A 140 3.62 -5.25 12.26
N LEU A 141 4.40 -6.24 11.82
CA LEU A 141 3.87 -7.36 11.04
C LEU A 141 2.86 -8.16 11.86
N GLU A 142 3.13 -8.40 13.13
CA GLU A 142 2.20 -9.09 14.03
C GLU A 142 0.90 -8.29 14.16
N LEU A 143 1.02 -6.97 14.33
CA LEU A 143 -0.14 -6.09 14.41
C LEU A 143 -0.97 -6.17 13.12
N CYS A 144 -0.32 -6.09 11.95
CA CYS A 144 -0.99 -6.15 10.65
C CYS A 144 -1.70 -7.48 10.42
N SER A 145 -1.17 -8.57 10.97
CA SER A 145 -1.81 -9.88 10.83
C SER A 145 -3.22 -9.90 11.40
N ARG A 146 -3.51 -9.03 12.36
CA ARG A 146 -4.82 -8.96 13.02
C ARG A 146 -5.87 -8.26 12.18
N VAL A 147 -5.49 -7.57 11.10
CA VAL A 147 -6.46 -6.96 10.19
C VAL A 147 -6.60 -7.75 8.89
N LEU A 148 -5.97 -8.90 8.76
CA LEU A 148 -6.21 -9.77 7.63
C LEU A 148 -7.57 -10.45 7.77
N SER A 149 -8.29 -10.53 6.65
CA SER A 149 -9.58 -11.22 6.60
C SER A 149 -9.39 -12.75 6.72
N ASP A 150 -10.50 -13.47 6.79
CA ASP A 150 -10.46 -14.94 6.88
C ASP A 150 -9.89 -15.61 5.64
N LYS A 151 -9.95 -14.93 4.51
CA LYS A 151 -9.41 -15.42 3.24
C LYS A 151 -8.44 -14.39 2.66
N PRO A 152 -7.26 -14.24 3.27
CA PRO A 152 -6.29 -13.27 2.78
C PRO A 152 -5.77 -13.67 1.40
N LEU A 153 -5.52 -12.68 0.56
CA LEU A 153 -5.08 -12.90 -0.81
C LEU A 153 -3.56 -12.83 -0.91
N PHE A 154 -2.95 -11.81 -0.31
CA PHE A 154 -1.49 -11.69 -0.27
C PHE A 154 -1.06 -10.65 0.76
N VAL A 155 0.21 -10.74 1.16
CA VAL A 155 0.94 -9.69 1.87
C VAL A 155 2.25 -9.49 1.13
N VAL A 156 2.53 -8.24 0.77
CA VAL A 156 3.79 -7.87 0.10
C VAL A 156 4.53 -6.89 0.99
N LEU A 157 5.75 -7.25 1.36
CA LEU A 157 6.65 -6.41 2.11
C LEU A 157 7.81 -6.01 1.20
N ASN A 158 7.94 -4.72 0.93
CA ASN A 158 9.08 -4.15 0.22
C ASN A 158 10.00 -3.49 1.24
N SER A 159 11.28 -3.73 1.13
CA SER A 159 12.27 -2.96 1.86
C SER A 159 13.55 -2.96 1.04
N TYR A 160 14.42 -2.01 1.33
CA TYR A 160 15.70 -1.97 0.62
C TYR A 160 16.59 -3.17 0.97
N LEU A 161 16.26 -3.92 2.01
CA LEU A 161 17.00 -5.10 2.42
C LEU A 161 16.50 -6.38 1.74
N SER A 162 15.21 -6.48 1.50
CA SER A 162 14.64 -7.68 0.92
C SER A 162 13.25 -7.42 0.38
N LEU A 163 12.83 -8.33 -0.52
CA LEU A 163 11.50 -8.36 -1.07
C LEU A 163 10.87 -9.69 -0.68
N ILE A 164 9.79 -9.63 0.09
CA ILE A 164 9.11 -10.82 0.60
C ILE A 164 7.67 -10.83 0.13
N HIS A 165 7.29 -11.90 -0.54
CA HIS A 165 5.90 -12.13 -0.92
C HIS A 165 5.32 -13.22 -0.03
N ILE A 166 4.24 -12.89 0.68
CA ILE A 166 3.52 -13.82 1.52
C ILE A 166 2.11 -13.90 0.95
N SER A 167 1.74 -15.07 0.44
CA SER A 167 0.41 -15.27 -0.09
C SER A 167 -0.19 -16.56 0.46
N GLU A 168 -1.50 -16.63 0.51
CA GLU A 168 -2.19 -17.84 0.90
C GLU A 168 -2.04 -18.92 -0.19
N PRO A 169 -1.86 -20.17 0.21
CA PRO A 169 -1.78 -21.28 -0.73
C PRO A 169 -3.04 -21.45 -1.57
#